data_29c1733c48560a4a1c88117c50ed3f79
#
_entry.id   29c1733c48560a4a1c88117c50ed3f79
#
_cell.length_a   1.000
_cell.length_b   1.000
_cell.length_c   1.000
_cell.angle_alpha   90.00
_cell.angle_beta   90.00
_cell.angle_gamma   90.00
#
_symmetry.space_group_name_H-M   'P 1'
#
loop_
_entity.id
_entity.type
_entity.pdbx_description
1 polymer ?
#
loop_
_entity_poly.entity_id
_entity_poly.type
_entity_poly.pdbx_seq_one_letter_code
_entity_poly.pdbx_strand_id
1 'polypeptide(L)'
;MAIIIPKNELEIIKKHAADIFPYEACGGLLGKIEGENKIIVKAYPAENRYGKITWDSFEIEPKDILEMDKFCMKENLDILGFYHTHPNHPAIPSNFDINASWPFYSYVIISVKGNAPESVADIKSYLMPDRASTPIAEEVITGR
;
A
#
# COMPACT_ATOMS: atom_id res chain seq x y z
N MET A 1 -6.83 2.52 16.39
CA MET A 1 -6.41 3.20 15.16
C MET A 1 -6.67 2.29 13.98
N ALA A 2 -7.26 2.82 12.93
CA ALA A 2 -7.60 2.03 11.76
C ALA A 2 -7.32 2.79 10.47
N ILE A 3 -7.10 2.04 9.38
CA ILE A 3 -7.10 2.57 8.03
C ILE A 3 -8.38 2.09 7.34
N ILE A 4 -9.10 3.02 6.74
CA ILE A 4 -10.39 2.74 6.10
C ILE A 4 -10.22 2.93 4.60
N ILE A 5 -10.40 1.84 3.85
CA ILE A 5 -10.23 1.83 2.39
C ILE A 5 -11.61 1.57 1.76
N PRO A 6 -12.18 2.54 1.04
CA PRO A 6 -13.49 2.33 0.42
C PRO A 6 -13.44 1.23 -0.63
N LYS A 7 -14.59 0.61 -0.83
CA LYS A 7 -14.71 -0.56 -1.70
C LYS A 7 -14.20 -0.30 -3.12
N ASN A 8 -14.55 0.83 -3.71
CA ASN A 8 -14.14 1.16 -5.08
C ASN A 8 -12.63 1.36 -5.19
N GLU A 9 -11.97 1.92 -4.16
CA GLU A 9 -10.52 2.07 -4.16
C GLU A 9 -9.83 0.73 -3.91
N LEU A 10 -10.42 -0.12 -3.09
CA LEU A 10 -9.91 -1.47 -2.88
C LEU A 10 -9.93 -2.29 -4.18
N GLU A 11 -10.97 -2.13 -5.00
CA GLU A 11 -11.04 -2.80 -6.30
C GLU A 11 -9.94 -2.32 -7.25
N ILE A 12 -9.57 -1.04 -7.20
CA ILE A 12 -8.44 -0.50 -7.97
C ILE A 12 -7.14 -1.19 -7.53
N ILE A 13 -6.93 -1.35 -6.23
CA ILE A 13 -5.74 -2.03 -5.69
C ILE A 13 -5.71 -3.49 -6.13
N LYS A 14 -6.83 -4.19 -6.04
CA LYS A 14 -6.92 -5.60 -6.45
C LYS A 14 -6.64 -5.80 -7.93
N LYS A 15 -7.16 -4.91 -8.77
CA LYS A 15 -6.90 -4.95 -10.21
C LYS A 15 -5.41 -4.72 -10.49
N HIS A 16 -4.81 -3.74 -9.83
CA HIS A 16 -3.38 -3.45 -9.97
C HIS A 16 -2.53 -4.65 -9.55
N ALA A 17 -2.88 -5.27 -8.42
CA ALA A 17 -2.20 -6.47 -7.94
C ALA A 17 -2.25 -7.60 -8.97
N ALA A 18 -3.42 -7.83 -9.57
CA ALA A 18 -3.62 -8.86 -10.58
C ALA A 18 -2.82 -8.58 -11.85
N ASP A 19 -2.82 -7.32 -12.30
CA ASP A 19 -2.15 -6.91 -13.54
C ASP A 19 -0.62 -7.07 -13.45
N ILE A 20 -0.05 -6.89 -12.27
CA ILE A 20 1.40 -6.92 -12.04
C ILE A 20 1.90 -8.31 -11.62
N PHE A 21 1.02 -9.14 -11.06
CA PHE A 21 1.39 -10.51 -10.66
C PHE A 21 2.16 -11.22 -11.78
N PRO A 22 3.27 -11.92 -11.54
CA PRO A 22 3.81 -12.35 -10.23
C PRO A 22 4.85 -11.42 -9.61
N TYR A 23 4.93 -10.18 -10.08
CA TYR A 23 5.84 -9.18 -9.51
C TYR A 23 5.11 -8.33 -8.48
N GLU A 24 5.87 -7.59 -7.67
CA GLU A 24 5.27 -6.73 -6.66
C GLU A 24 4.69 -5.46 -7.28
N ALA A 25 3.42 -5.21 -7.03
CA ALA A 25 2.76 -3.95 -7.33
C ALA A 25 2.90 -3.02 -6.13
N CYS A 26 2.87 -1.72 -6.37
CA CYS A 26 2.95 -0.73 -5.32
C CYS A 26 2.16 0.52 -5.68
N GLY A 27 1.82 1.31 -4.67
CA GLY A 27 1.12 2.56 -4.88
C GLY A 27 0.95 3.35 -3.59
N GLY A 28 0.30 4.50 -3.71
CA GLY A 28 0.02 5.39 -2.61
C GLY A 28 -1.42 5.30 -2.12
N LEU A 29 -1.61 5.70 -0.88
CA LEU A 29 -2.92 5.78 -0.24
C LEU A 29 -3.10 7.22 0.25
N LEU A 30 -4.04 7.92 -0.38
CA LEU A 30 -4.24 9.35 -0.20
C LEU A 30 -5.57 9.60 0.50
N GLY A 31 -5.59 10.52 1.46
CA GLY A 31 -6.81 10.79 2.20
C GLY A 31 -6.62 11.79 3.31
N LYS A 32 -7.39 11.63 4.38
CA LYS A 32 -7.39 12.50 5.54
C LYS A 32 -7.43 11.71 6.83
N ILE A 33 -6.84 12.27 7.87
CA ILE A 33 -6.95 11.74 9.22
C ILE A 33 -8.21 12.32 9.86
N GLU A 34 -9.06 11.44 10.38
CA GLU A 34 -10.24 11.82 11.16
C GLU A 34 -10.17 11.12 12.52
N GLY A 35 -9.92 11.90 13.58
CA GLY A 35 -9.68 11.32 14.90
C GLY A 35 -8.44 10.43 14.88
N GLU A 36 -8.63 9.15 15.18
CA GLU A 36 -7.53 8.16 15.17
C GLU A 36 -7.48 7.35 13.88
N ASN A 37 -8.36 7.63 12.92
CA ASN A 37 -8.49 6.84 11.71
C ASN A 37 -7.89 7.55 10.51
N LYS A 38 -7.29 6.78 9.63
CA LYS A 38 -6.86 7.23 8.30
C LYS A 38 -7.95 6.88 7.31
N ILE A 39 -8.57 7.89 6.73
CA ILE A 39 -9.66 7.71 5.76
C ILE A 39 -9.07 7.83 4.36
N ILE A 40 -8.98 6.73 3.65
CA ILE A 40 -8.45 6.73 2.29
C ILE A 40 -9.54 7.18 1.33
N VAL A 41 -9.22 8.18 0.52
CA VAL A 41 -10.09 8.73 -0.52
C VAL A 41 -9.68 8.20 -1.88
N LYS A 42 -8.38 8.00 -2.09
CA LYS A 42 -7.85 7.56 -3.37
C LYS A 42 -6.67 6.61 -3.19
N ALA A 43 -6.76 5.45 -3.84
CA ALA A 43 -5.62 4.58 -4.07
C ALA A 43 -4.96 5.03 -5.39
N TYR A 44 -3.66 5.21 -5.36
CA TYR A 44 -2.90 5.71 -6.50
C TYR A 44 -1.91 4.64 -6.96
N PRO A 45 -2.26 3.83 -7.98
CA PRO A 45 -1.32 2.85 -8.52
C PRO A 45 -0.06 3.53 -9.04
N ALA A 46 1.08 2.99 -8.65
CA ALA A 46 2.37 3.54 -9.04
C ALA A 46 3.18 2.49 -9.80
N GLU A 47 4.27 2.93 -10.40
CA GLU A 47 5.19 2.06 -11.07
C GLU A 47 6.25 1.59 -10.07
N ASN A 48 6.55 0.29 -10.06
CA ASN A 48 7.64 -0.25 -9.29
C ASN A 48 8.94 0.02 -10.05
N ARG A 49 9.83 0.79 -9.44
CA ARG A 49 11.09 1.17 -10.06
C ARG A 49 11.98 -0.03 -10.41
N TYR A 50 11.88 -1.11 -9.63
CA TYR A 50 12.60 -2.34 -9.93
C TYR A 50 11.95 -3.14 -11.07
N GLY A 51 10.67 -2.86 -11.37
CA GLY A 51 9.97 -3.53 -12.46
C GLY A 51 9.96 -5.03 -12.30
N LYS A 52 10.48 -5.71 -13.33
CA LYS A 52 10.58 -7.18 -13.37
C LYS A 52 11.96 -7.70 -13.04
N ILE A 53 12.83 -6.87 -12.46
CA ILE A 53 14.20 -7.24 -12.12
C ILE A 53 14.23 -8.16 -10.90
N THR A 54 13.38 -7.88 -9.90
CA THR A 54 13.29 -8.69 -8.69
C THR A 54 11.85 -9.14 -8.45
N TRP A 55 11.69 -10.25 -7.70
CA TRP A 55 10.39 -10.81 -7.36
C TRP A 55 9.85 -10.30 -6.03
N ASP A 56 10.73 -9.79 -5.16
CA ASP A 56 10.47 -9.59 -3.73
C ASP A 56 10.81 -8.18 -3.26
N SER A 57 10.98 -7.24 -4.17
CA SER A 57 11.35 -5.87 -3.83
C SER A 57 10.56 -4.87 -4.65
N PHE A 58 10.33 -3.71 -4.07
CA PHE A 58 9.71 -2.61 -4.79
C PHE A 58 10.29 -1.27 -4.32
N GLU A 59 10.19 -0.30 -5.21
CA GLU A 59 10.40 1.11 -4.88
C GLU A 59 9.48 1.91 -5.79
N ILE A 60 8.71 2.81 -5.21
CA ILE A 60 7.81 3.66 -6.00
C ILE A 60 8.66 4.61 -6.84
N GLU A 61 8.37 4.65 -8.14
CA GLU A 61 9.05 5.55 -9.06
C GLU A 61 8.91 7.00 -8.59
N PRO A 62 10.02 7.78 -8.50
CA PRO A 62 9.96 9.15 -7.99
C PRO A 62 8.97 10.06 -8.72
N LYS A 63 8.76 9.87 -10.02
CA LYS A 63 7.75 10.63 -10.78
C LYS A 63 6.34 10.42 -10.22
N ASP A 64 6.03 9.21 -9.73
CA ASP A 64 4.72 8.90 -9.16
C ASP A 64 4.54 9.54 -7.79
N ILE A 65 5.59 9.62 -6.98
CA ILE A 65 5.56 10.37 -5.71
C ILE A 65 5.24 11.83 -5.98
N LEU A 66 5.87 12.42 -6.99
CA LEU A 66 5.63 13.81 -7.36
C LEU A 66 4.18 14.02 -7.82
N GLU A 67 3.65 13.11 -8.63
CA GLU A 67 2.26 13.19 -9.07
C GLU A 67 1.27 13.01 -7.92
N MET A 68 1.57 12.15 -6.96
CA MET A 68 0.75 12.00 -5.75
C MET A 68 0.74 13.30 -4.94
N ASP A 69 1.89 13.96 -4.78
CA ASP A 69 1.98 15.23 -4.07
C ASP A 69 1.15 16.31 -4.77
N LYS A 70 1.23 16.39 -6.09
CA LYS A 70 0.44 17.34 -6.87
C LYS A 70 -1.07 17.07 -6.71
N PHE A 71 -1.47 15.82 -6.77
CA PHE A 71 -2.87 15.43 -6.57
C PHE A 71 -3.35 15.83 -5.18
N CYS A 72 -2.54 15.55 -4.16
CA CYS A 72 -2.87 15.91 -2.77
C CYS A 72 -3.02 17.41 -2.61
N MET A 73 -2.14 18.20 -3.19
CA MET A 73 -2.24 19.67 -3.13
C MET A 73 -3.52 20.16 -3.78
N LYS A 74 -3.87 19.62 -4.94
CA LYS A 74 -5.06 20.01 -5.68
C LYS A 74 -6.35 19.63 -4.94
N GLU A 75 -6.41 18.45 -4.35
CA GLU A 75 -7.61 17.90 -3.71
C GLU A 75 -7.64 18.12 -2.21
N ASN A 76 -6.66 18.81 -1.65
CA ASN A 76 -6.53 19.03 -0.21
C ASN A 76 -6.50 17.72 0.58
N LEU A 77 -5.66 16.81 0.14
CA LEU A 77 -5.43 15.50 0.76
C LEU A 77 -3.98 15.39 1.23
N ASP A 78 -3.71 14.31 1.96
CA ASP A 78 -2.36 13.95 2.40
C ASP A 78 -2.02 12.54 1.95
N ILE A 79 -0.73 12.27 1.75
CA ILE A 79 -0.27 10.89 1.59
C ILE A 79 -0.27 10.27 2.98
N LEU A 80 -1.11 9.25 3.19
CA LEU A 80 -1.26 8.61 4.49
C LEU A 80 -0.54 7.27 4.59
N GLY A 81 -0.18 6.71 3.47
CA GLY A 81 0.49 5.42 3.44
C GLY A 81 0.77 4.94 2.05
N PHE A 82 1.24 3.72 1.99
CA PHE A 82 1.58 3.05 0.74
C PHE A 82 1.09 1.62 0.79
N TYR A 83 0.78 1.05 -0.38
CA TYR A 83 0.48 -0.37 -0.48
C TYR A 83 1.49 -1.06 -1.38
N HIS A 84 1.71 -2.33 -1.12
CA HIS A 84 2.44 -3.20 -2.04
C HIS A 84 1.93 -4.63 -1.90
N THR A 85 2.23 -5.44 -2.89
CA THR A 85 1.79 -6.83 -2.91
C THR A 85 2.92 -7.77 -2.54
N HIS A 86 2.55 -8.89 -1.91
CA HIS A 86 3.42 -10.03 -1.66
C HIS A 86 2.93 -11.20 -2.51
N PRO A 87 3.43 -11.37 -3.75
CA PRO A 87 3.01 -12.49 -4.59
C PRO A 87 3.43 -13.82 -3.96
N ASN A 88 2.45 -14.69 -3.70
CA ASN A 88 2.66 -16.02 -3.12
C ASN A 88 3.31 -16.02 -1.72
N HIS A 89 3.24 -14.90 -1.01
CA HIS A 89 3.77 -14.77 0.36
C HIS A 89 2.72 -14.18 1.29
N PRO A 90 2.82 -14.46 2.60
CA PRO A 90 1.90 -13.86 3.58
C PRO A 90 2.01 -12.33 3.63
N ALA A 91 0.95 -11.68 4.09
CA ALA A 91 0.90 -10.23 4.29
C ALA A 91 1.63 -9.83 5.58
N ILE A 92 2.91 -10.12 5.64
CA ILE A 92 3.80 -9.84 6.78
C ILE A 92 4.99 -9.05 6.26
N PRO A 93 5.40 -7.95 6.95
CA PRO A 93 6.53 -7.15 6.48
C PRO A 93 7.82 -7.96 6.40
N SER A 94 8.52 -7.82 5.27
CA SER A 94 9.87 -8.36 5.11
C SER A 94 10.89 -7.42 5.76
N ASN A 95 12.14 -7.88 5.89
CA ASN A 95 13.22 -7.00 6.34
C ASN A 95 13.40 -5.81 5.40
N PHE A 96 13.23 -6.03 4.09
CA PHE A 96 13.25 -4.94 3.12
C PHE A 96 12.15 -3.91 3.41
N ASP A 97 10.92 -4.36 3.67
CA ASP A 97 9.80 -3.49 3.97
C ASP A 97 10.07 -2.63 5.21
N ILE A 98 10.59 -3.25 6.26
CA ILE A 98 10.89 -2.56 7.53
C ILE A 98 11.99 -1.52 7.31
N ASN A 99 13.06 -1.89 6.63
CA ASN A 99 14.20 -1.00 6.40
C ASN A 99 13.87 0.19 5.50
N ALA A 100 12.91 0.02 4.58
CA ALA A 100 12.49 1.07 3.65
C ALA A 100 11.36 1.94 4.21
N SER A 101 10.86 1.66 5.40
CA SER A 101 9.68 2.33 5.95
C SER A 101 10.00 3.66 6.64
N TRP A 102 8.93 4.47 6.82
CA TRP A 102 8.95 5.73 7.56
C TRP A 102 7.87 5.72 8.64
N PRO A 103 8.12 6.34 9.82
CA PRO A 103 7.24 6.18 10.98
C PRO A 103 5.80 6.65 10.81
N PHE A 104 5.56 7.67 10.03
CA PHE A 104 4.24 8.29 9.90
C PHE A 104 3.25 7.45 9.10
N TYR A 105 3.74 6.75 8.09
CA TYR A 105 2.89 6.14 7.07
C TYR A 105 2.36 4.78 7.50
N SER A 106 1.16 4.44 7.01
CA SER A 106 0.65 3.07 7.04
C SER A 106 1.19 2.29 5.86
N TYR A 107 1.59 1.05 6.10
CA TYR A 107 2.07 0.14 5.05
C TYR A 107 1.09 -1.00 4.91
N VAL A 108 0.31 -0.96 3.83
CA VAL A 108 -0.71 -1.98 3.54
C VAL A 108 -0.07 -3.03 2.65
N ILE A 109 -0.06 -4.27 3.13
CA ILE A 109 0.52 -5.41 2.42
C ILE A 109 -0.60 -6.32 1.96
N ILE A 110 -0.58 -6.68 0.69
CA ILE A 110 -1.62 -7.47 0.05
C ILE A 110 -1.02 -8.78 -0.43
N SER A 111 -1.44 -9.88 0.18
CA SER A 111 -1.03 -11.21 -0.25
C SER A 111 -1.85 -11.63 -1.47
N VAL A 112 -1.17 -12.02 -2.55
CA VAL A 112 -1.80 -12.34 -3.84
C VAL A 112 -1.33 -13.70 -4.29
N LYS A 113 -2.25 -14.54 -4.76
CA LYS A 113 -1.94 -15.92 -5.18
C LYS A 113 -2.09 -16.17 -6.68
N GLY A 114 -2.48 -15.16 -7.45
CA GLY A 114 -2.70 -15.32 -8.89
C GLY A 114 -2.96 -13.98 -9.57
N ASN A 115 -3.23 -14.06 -10.87
CA ASN A 115 -3.38 -12.88 -11.73
C ASN A 115 -4.84 -12.45 -11.93
N ALA A 116 -5.73 -12.80 -11.01
CA ALA A 116 -7.11 -12.32 -11.01
C ALA A 116 -7.37 -11.47 -9.76
N PRO A 117 -8.26 -10.47 -9.82
CA PRO A 117 -8.56 -9.63 -8.64
C PRO A 117 -9.04 -10.43 -7.43
N GLU A 118 -9.76 -11.52 -7.64
CA GLU A 118 -10.21 -12.41 -6.57
C GLU A 118 -9.10 -13.29 -5.99
N SER A 119 -7.89 -13.22 -6.53
CA SER A 119 -6.72 -13.95 -6.01
C SER A 119 -6.10 -13.30 -4.79
N VAL A 120 -6.61 -12.16 -4.34
CA VAL A 120 -6.16 -11.54 -3.09
C VAL A 120 -6.57 -12.42 -1.92
N ALA A 121 -5.57 -12.91 -1.18
CA ALA A 121 -5.77 -13.84 -0.08
C ALA A 121 -5.87 -13.15 1.27
N ASP A 122 -5.19 -12.01 1.45
CA ASP A 122 -5.16 -11.30 2.74
C ASP A 122 -4.73 -9.85 2.53
N ILE A 123 -5.19 -8.97 3.41
CA ILE A 123 -4.83 -7.54 3.41
C ILE A 123 -4.57 -7.16 4.86
N LYS A 124 -3.37 -6.65 5.13
CA LYS A 124 -2.98 -6.19 6.47
C LYS A 124 -2.27 -4.86 6.38
N SER A 125 -2.38 -4.06 7.43
CA SER A 125 -1.69 -2.78 7.53
C SER A 125 -0.80 -2.75 8.75
N TYR A 126 0.35 -2.08 8.63
CA TYR A 126 1.34 -1.98 9.68
C TYR A 126 1.87 -0.56 9.81
N LEU A 127 2.13 -0.18 11.05
CA LEU A 127 2.89 1.02 11.38
C LEU A 127 4.30 0.59 11.74
N MET A 128 5.28 1.35 11.30
CA MET A 128 6.70 1.07 11.54
C MET A 128 7.30 2.27 12.29
N PRO A 129 7.02 2.42 13.59
CA PRO A 129 7.43 3.62 14.33
C PRO A 129 8.95 3.79 14.44
N ASP A 130 9.67 2.69 14.31
CA ASP A 130 11.12 2.67 14.30
C ASP A 130 11.55 1.52 13.39
N ARG A 131 12.48 1.77 12.49
CA ARG A 131 12.97 0.75 11.54
C ARG A 131 13.64 -0.43 12.24
N ALA A 132 14.10 -0.26 13.48
CA ALA A 132 14.71 -1.32 14.26
C ALA A 132 13.70 -2.04 15.14
N SER A 133 12.46 -1.57 15.25
CA SER A 133 11.46 -2.15 16.12
C SER A 133 10.51 -3.08 15.38
N THR A 134 9.68 -3.77 16.14
CA THR A 134 8.67 -4.67 15.60
C THR A 134 7.54 -3.86 14.94
N PRO A 135 7.10 -4.22 13.74
CA PRO A 135 5.93 -3.59 13.12
C PRO A 135 4.69 -3.73 14.00
N ILE A 136 3.87 -2.69 14.03
CA ILE A 136 2.63 -2.67 14.80
C ILE A 136 1.46 -2.82 13.84
N ALA A 137 0.68 -3.89 13.98
CA ALA A 137 -0.50 -4.11 13.15
C ALA A 137 -1.58 -3.07 13.50
N GLU A 138 -2.25 -2.56 12.45
CA GLU A 138 -3.42 -1.71 12.62
C GLU A 138 -4.61 -2.33 11.92
N GLU A 139 -5.83 -1.98 12.37
CA GLU A 139 -7.05 -2.52 11.78
C GLU A 139 -7.24 -1.98 10.36
N VAL A 140 -7.64 -2.87 9.45
CA VAL A 140 -8.02 -2.50 8.09
C VAL A 140 -9.53 -2.67 7.96
N ILE A 141 -10.22 -1.58 7.64
CA ILE A 141 -11.66 -1.58 7.42
C ILE A 141 -11.91 -1.37 5.93
N THR A 142 -12.61 -2.32 5.31
CA THR A 142 -12.96 -2.28 3.90
C THR A 142 -14.47 -2.40 3.70
N GLY A 143 -14.94 -2.11 2.49
CA GLY A 143 -16.36 -2.31 2.16
C GLY A 143 -17.29 -1.15 2.47
N ARG A 144 -16.74 -0.02 2.82
CA ARG A 144 -17.53 1.21 3.04
C ARG A 144 -17.60 2.09 1.80
#